data_72a80898f7c0c5f81ae99567e33c1501
#
_entry.id   72a80898f7c0c5f81ae99567e33c1501
#
_cell.length_a   1.000
_cell.length_b   1.000
_cell.length_c   1.000
_cell.angle_alpha   90.00
_cell.angle_beta   90.00
_cell.angle_gamma   90.00
#
_symmetry.space_group_name_H-M   'P 1'
#
loop_
_entity.id
_entity.type
_entity.pdbx_description
1 polymer ?
#
loop_
_entity_poly.entity_id
_entity_poly.type
_entity_poly.pdbx_seq_one_letter_code
_entity_poly.pdbx_strand_id
1 'polypeptide(L)'
;MTERYDVHQLLGRGAYGSVYRATPRGCQNKVAIKVTRRLDDPLVCRRTLSEIRILQHLQHCNIVRLLDAARPDGSHRLSEACLVEEAMPYNLAQVIQTFPLSDAQISCLTHQMLCGLHAIHSAGIIHRDLKPDNLLVADNCELKICDFGLARAETTRGRRRNRLTEYVATRWYRAPEVMLSRYGKAADVWSSGCVLAEMLGKRVLFPGQGYVHQLDCIFAILGSPTDEELASGYSVKSIDYIRKVLPVRQKLPWREVYPHASQASLDLLDRLLTFSTDRRISTGDAARHAYVRGWADENPQSWEQASSQRVFVESEGDVSDATARCEYH
;
A
#
# COMPACT_ATOMS: atom_id res chain seq x y z
N MET A 1 -24.40 13.80 -8.27
CA MET A 1 -23.41 13.98 -7.19
C MET A 1 -23.60 15.30 -6.45
N THR A 2 -23.65 16.41 -7.14
CA THR A 2 -23.86 17.76 -6.58
C THR A 2 -25.20 17.95 -5.87
N GLU A 3 -26.20 17.10 -6.10
CA GLU A 3 -27.46 17.11 -5.37
C GLU A 3 -27.36 16.54 -3.96
N ARG A 4 -26.42 15.61 -3.70
CA ARG A 4 -26.25 14.92 -2.41
C ARG A 4 -25.09 15.45 -1.59
N TYR A 5 -24.09 16.06 -2.23
CA TYR A 5 -22.84 16.49 -1.60
C TYR A 5 -22.45 17.91 -2.01
N ASP A 6 -22.02 18.70 -1.04
CA ASP A 6 -21.37 19.99 -1.26
C ASP A 6 -19.85 19.77 -1.36
N VAL A 7 -19.31 19.94 -2.58
CA VAL A 7 -17.88 19.72 -2.88
C VAL A 7 -17.09 20.97 -2.54
N HIS A 8 -16.03 20.84 -1.74
CA HIS A 8 -15.27 21.97 -1.24
C HIS A 8 -13.90 22.14 -1.89
N GLN A 9 -13.04 21.12 -1.82
CA GLN A 9 -11.64 21.24 -2.15
C GLN A 9 -11.15 20.00 -2.88
N LEU A 10 -10.29 20.20 -3.88
CA LEU A 10 -9.49 19.14 -4.49
C LEU A 10 -8.39 18.73 -3.51
N LEU A 11 -8.38 17.44 -3.11
CA LEU A 11 -7.35 16.85 -2.24
C LEU A 11 -6.18 16.28 -3.03
N GLY A 12 -6.45 15.73 -4.22
CA GLY A 12 -5.41 15.14 -5.06
C GLY A 12 -5.90 14.79 -6.46
N ARG A 13 -4.94 14.64 -7.38
CA ARG A 13 -5.16 14.14 -8.74
C ARG A 13 -4.26 12.93 -8.98
N GLY A 14 -4.85 11.85 -9.44
CA GLY A 14 -4.15 10.64 -9.88
C GLY A 14 -4.29 10.40 -11.38
N ALA A 15 -3.64 9.36 -11.87
CA ALA A 15 -3.67 8.98 -13.29
C ALA A 15 -5.08 8.68 -13.82
N TYR A 16 -6.01 8.26 -12.95
CA TYR A 16 -7.34 7.78 -13.34
C TYR A 16 -8.48 8.62 -12.76
N GLY A 17 -8.20 9.67 -11.99
CA GLY A 17 -9.24 10.46 -11.37
C GLY A 17 -8.76 11.55 -10.42
N SER A 18 -9.69 12.08 -9.65
CA SER A 18 -9.44 13.15 -8.69
C SER A 18 -10.17 12.85 -7.39
N VAL A 19 -9.60 13.26 -6.26
CA VAL A 19 -10.19 13.12 -4.93
C VAL A 19 -10.57 14.51 -4.43
N TYR A 20 -11.80 14.66 -3.95
CA TYR A 20 -12.35 15.91 -3.43
C TYR A 20 -12.81 15.75 -1.99
N ARG A 21 -12.60 16.77 -1.19
CA ARG A 21 -13.25 16.92 0.11
C ARG A 21 -14.67 17.44 -0.11
N ALA A 22 -15.65 16.80 0.51
CA ALA A 22 -17.05 17.19 0.42
C ALA A 22 -17.76 17.00 1.76
N THR A 23 -18.98 17.54 1.85
CA THR A 23 -19.88 17.33 2.99
C THR A 23 -21.24 16.84 2.44
N PRO A 24 -21.80 15.71 2.94
CA PRO A 24 -23.15 15.32 2.60
C PRO A 24 -24.15 16.42 3.04
N ARG A 25 -25.12 16.75 2.19
CA ARG A 25 -26.11 17.79 2.53
C ARG A 25 -26.91 17.39 3.76
N GLY A 26 -27.06 18.33 4.67
CA GLY A 26 -27.72 18.11 5.96
C GLY A 26 -26.86 17.42 7.03
N CYS A 27 -25.58 17.13 6.73
CA CYS A 27 -24.62 16.56 7.67
C CYS A 27 -23.45 17.55 7.92
N GLN A 28 -22.74 17.34 9.03
CA GLN A 28 -21.51 18.11 9.34
C GLN A 28 -20.23 17.31 9.06
N ASN A 29 -20.32 16.00 8.97
CA ASN A 29 -19.18 15.13 8.77
C ASN A 29 -18.64 15.24 7.34
N LYS A 30 -17.35 15.47 7.22
CA LYS A 30 -16.66 15.51 5.93
C LYS A 30 -16.44 14.11 5.36
N VAL A 31 -16.49 14.03 4.04
CA VAL A 31 -16.18 12.81 3.27
C VAL A 31 -15.14 13.12 2.20
N ALA A 32 -14.43 12.09 1.75
CA ALA A 32 -13.58 12.13 0.57
C ALA A 32 -14.34 11.49 -0.60
N ILE A 33 -14.40 12.17 -1.75
CA ILE A 33 -15.04 11.65 -2.96
C ILE A 33 -13.97 11.44 -4.01
N LYS A 34 -13.67 10.16 -4.29
CA LYS A 34 -12.78 9.74 -5.37
C LYS A 34 -13.59 9.59 -6.65
N VAL A 35 -13.39 10.49 -7.60
CA VAL A 35 -14.03 10.45 -8.92
C VAL A 35 -13.09 9.75 -9.88
N THR A 36 -13.45 8.55 -10.34
CA THR A 36 -12.71 7.81 -11.37
C THR A 36 -13.35 8.07 -12.72
N ARG A 37 -12.53 8.47 -13.70
CA ARG A 37 -12.92 8.75 -15.08
C ARG A 37 -12.46 7.65 -16.02
N ARG A 38 -12.99 7.60 -17.23
CA ARG A 38 -12.65 6.61 -18.26
C ARG A 38 -13.01 5.18 -17.86
N LEU A 39 -14.20 4.98 -17.31
CA LEU A 39 -14.72 3.62 -17.04
C LEU A 39 -15.04 2.85 -18.33
N ASP A 40 -15.03 3.50 -19.48
CA ASP A 40 -15.02 2.90 -20.82
C ASP A 40 -13.72 2.10 -21.09
N ASP A 41 -12.62 2.42 -20.42
CA ASP A 41 -11.40 1.61 -20.43
C ASP A 41 -11.59 0.36 -19.55
N PRO A 42 -11.55 -0.86 -20.12
CA PRO A 42 -11.79 -2.09 -19.35
C PRO A 42 -10.85 -2.29 -18.17
N LEU A 43 -9.61 -1.75 -18.24
CA LEU A 43 -8.65 -1.86 -17.17
C LEU A 43 -9.02 -0.93 -15.99
N VAL A 44 -9.45 0.29 -16.30
CA VAL A 44 -9.90 1.27 -15.29
C VAL A 44 -11.18 0.78 -14.63
N CYS A 45 -12.16 0.32 -15.41
CA CYS A 45 -13.41 -0.25 -14.92
C CYS A 45 -13.16 -1.41 -13.95
N ARG A 46 -12.33 -2.37 -14.34
CA ARG A 46 -11.99 -3.54 -13.51
C ARG A 46 -11.31 -3.14 -12.21
N ARG A 47 -10.40 -2.16 -12.24
CA ARG A 47 -9.73 -1.66 -11.04
C ARG A 47 -10.70 -1.01 -10.08
N THR A 48 -11.59 -0.17 -10.59
CA THR A 48 -12.60 0.50 -9.79
C THR A 48 -13.58 -0.50 -9.15
N LEU A 49 -14.05 -1.49 -9.91
CA LEU A 49 -14.89 -2.57 -9.38
C LEU A 49 -14.17 -3.40 -8.32
N SER A 50 -12.90 -3.73 -8.56
CA SER A 50 -12.08 -4.47 -7.59
C SER A 50 -11.92 -3.67 -6.30
N GLU A 51 -11.65 -2.37 -6.38
CA GLU A 51 -11.52 -1.48 -5.23
C GLU A 51 -12.82 -1.40 -4.42
N ILE A 52 -13.97 -1.23 -5.07
CA ILE A 52 -15.29 -1.23 -4.42
C ILE A 52 -15.51 -2.55 -3.68
N ARG A 53 -15.34 -3.69 -4.36
CA ARG A 53 -15.55 -5.03 -3.77
C ARG A 53 -14.63 -5.26 -2.57
N ILE A 54 -13.37 -4.87 -2.66
CA ILE A 54 -12.42 -5.00 -1.56
C ILE A 54 -12.89 -4.17 -0.36
N LEU A 55 -13.20 -2.90 -0.55
CA LEU A 55 -13.60 -1.99 0.53
C LEU A 55 -14.97 -2.35 1.14
N GLN A 56 -15.88 -2.96 0.39
CA GLN A 56 -17.13 -3.46 0.93
C GLN A 56 -16.94 -4.64 1.89
N HIS A 57 -15.90 -5.46 1.68
CA HIS A 57 -15.65 -6.66 2.48
C HIS A 57 -14.61 -6.43 3.59
N LEU A 58 -13.64 -5.54 3.37
CA LEU A 58 -12.63 -5.23 4.37
C LEU A 58 -13.15 -4.16 5.34
N GLN A 59 -13.55 -4.60 6.53
CA GLN A 59 -13.94 -3.70 7.62
C GLN A 59 -12.91 -3.81 8.75
N HIS A 60 -12.06 -2.79 8.88
CA HIS A 60 -11.01 -2.73 9.87
C HIS A 60 -10.71 -1.29 10.27
N CYS A 61 -10.41 -1.03 11.56
CA CYS A 61 -10.14 0.32 12.06
C CYS A 61 -8.98 1.02 11.32
N ASN A 62 -7.98 0.26 10.84
CA ASN A 62 -6.84 0.81 10.09
C ASN A 62 -6.98 0.68 8.56
N ILE A 63 -8.18 0.52 8.04
CA ILE A 63 -8.51 0.55 6.61
C ILE A 63 -9.60 1.60 6.38
N VAL A 64 -9.45 2.41 5.33
CA VAL A 64 -10.44 3.42 4.98
C VAL A 64 -11.79 2.78 4.69
N ARG A 65 -12.87 3.36 5.24
CA ARG A 65 -14.22 2.84 5.05
C ARG A 65 -14.87 3.45 3.82
N LEU A 66 -15.40 2.59 2.95
CA LEU A 66 -16.29 2.99 1.87
C LEU A 66 -17.69 3.29 2.47
N LEU A 67 -18.18 4.51 2.25
CA LEU A 67 -19.47 4.96 2.75
C LEU A 67 -20.58 4.85 1.69
N ASP A 68 -20.22 5.10 0.42
CA ASP A 68 -21.15 5.04 -0.71
C ASP A 68 -20.35 4.86 -2.01
N ALA A 69 -21.01 4.29 -3.02
CA ALA A 69 -20.50 4.23 -4.37
C ALA A 69 -21.63 4.64 -5.34
N ALA A 70 -21.40 5.69 -6.12
CA ALA A 70 -22.43 6.30 -6.94
C ALA A 70 -21.92 6.71 -8.32
N ARG A 71 -22.86 6.87 -9.26
CA ARG A 71 -22.61 7.54 -10.53
C ARG A 71 -22.75 9.07 -10.34
N PRO A 72 -21.92 9.88 -11.02
CA PRO A 72 -21.97 11.34 -10.84
C PRO A 72 -23.30 12.01 -11.20
N ASP A 73 -24.01 11.52 -12.20
CA ASP A 73 -25.09 12.24 -12.88
C ASP A 73 -26.31 11.41 -13.30
N GLY A 74 -26.41 10.15 -12.87
CA GLY A 74 -27.51 9.27 -13.28
C GLY A 74 -27.52 8.92 -14.79
N SER A 75 -26.46 9.26 -15.51
CA SER A 75 -26.37 9.00 -16.96
C SER A 75 -26.33 7.48 -17.23
N HIS A 76 -26.92 7.08 -18.36
CA HIS A 76 -26.93 5.67 -18.79
C HIS A 76 -25.55 5.22 -19.34
N ARG A 77 -24.59 6.13 -19.51
CA ARG A 77 -23.22 5.81 -19.94
C ARG A 77 -22.29 5.72 -18.71
N LEU A 78 -21.63 4.58 -18.56
CA LEU A 78 -20.63 4.33 -17.54
C LEU A 78 -19.29 5.02 -17.90
N SER A 79 -19.25 6.36 -17.84
CA SER A 79 -18.00 7.11 -18.08
C SER A 79 -17.23 7.43 -16.80
N GLU A 80 -17.94 7.56 -15.69
CA GLU A 80 -17.35 7.95 -14.39
C GLU A 80 -18.00 7.18 -13.23
N ALA A 81 -17.25 6.96 -12.15
CA ALA A 81 -17.72 6.46 -10.86
C ALA A 81 -17.20 7.34 -9.73
N CYS A 82 -18.00 7.45 -8.68
CA CYS A 82 -17.66 8.17 -7.45
C CYS A 82 -17.67 7.20 -6.29
N LEU A 83 -16.53 7.04 -5.64
CA LEU A 83 -16.39 6.35 -4.37
C LEU A 83 -16.40 7.40 -3.27
N VAL A 84 -17.28 7.23 -2.29
CA VAL A 84 -17.38 8.11 -1.13
C VAL A 84 -16.77 7.38 0.06
N GLU A 85 -15.70 7.93 0.58
CA GLU A 85 -14.91 7.37 1.67
C GLU A 85 -14.93 8.32 2.88
N GLU A 86 -14.61 7.80 4.05
CA GLU A 86 -14.39 8.66 5.21
C GLU A 86 -13.22 9.64 4.94
N ALA A 87 -13.38 10.89 5.36
CA ALA A 87 -12.36 11.91 5.15
C ALA A 87 -11.35 11.92 6.31
N MET A 88 -10.08 11.89 5.98
CA MET A 88 -8.97 12.09 6.91
C MET A 88 -8.27 13.41 6.60
N PRO A 89 -7.74 14.14 7.61
CA PRO A 89 -7.16 15.46 7.40
C PRO A 89 -5.86 15.44 6.59
N TYR A 90 -5.00 14.41 6.78
CA TYR A 90 -3.66 14.34 6.19
C TYR A 90 -3.40 12.98 5.60
N ASN A 91 -2.42 12.89 4.68
CA ASN A 91 -1.70 11.67 4.40
C ASN A 91 -0.35 11.65 5.16
N LEU A 92 0.24 10.47 5.31
CA LEU A 92 1.48 10.31 6.08
C LEU A 92 2.67 11.05 5.43
N ALA A 93 2.69 11.23 4.10
CA ALA A 93 3.73 12.00 3.43
C ALA A 93 3.71 13.47 3.90
N GLN A 94 2.53 14.07 4.01
CA GLN A 94 2.34 15.42 4.58
C GLN A 94 2.77 15.46 6.05
N VAL A 95 2.38 14.46 6.83
CA VAL A 95 2.74 14.38 8.26
C VAL A 95 4.26 14.32 8.45
N ILE A 96 4.96 13.46 7.70
CA ILE A 96 6.42 13.32 7.77
C ILE A 96 7.13 14.64 7.43
N GLN A 97 6.63 15.36 6.42
CA GLN A 97 7.23 16.62 5.98
C GLN A 97 6.96 17.78 6.93
N THR A 98 5.76 17.84 7.49
CA THR A 98 5.28 19.01 8.23
C THR A 98 5.59 18.93 9.72
N PHE A 99 5.50 17.74 10.33
CA PHE A 99 5.57 17.58 11.78
C PHE A 99 6.81 16.79 12.22
N PRO A 100 7.42 17.16 13.37
CA PRO A 100 8.38 16.30 14.03
C PRO A 100 7.64 15.10 14.65
N LEU A 101 7.97 13.88 14.24
CA LEU A 101 7.42 12.67 14.85
C LEU A 101 8.34 12.18 15.96
N SER A 102 7.80 11.94 17.15
CA SER A 102 8.49 11.23 18.23
C SER A 102 8.60 9.73 17.94
N ASP A 103 9.53 9.03 18.60
CA ASP A 103 9.67 7.56 18.45
C ASP A 103 8.36 6.82 18.84
N ALA A 104 7.64 7.31 19.86
CA ALA A 104 6.34 6.77 20.25
C ALA A 104 5.28 6.94 19.16
N GLN A 105 5.21 8.09 18.49
CA GLN A 105 4.29 8.32 17.38
C GLN A 105 4.64 7.45 16.16
N ILE A 106 5.94 7.33 15.83
CA ILE A 106 6.41 6.43 14.76
C ILE A 106 6.03 4.98 15.06
N SER A 107 6.23 4.54 16.31
CA SER A 107 5.86 3.20 16.77
C SER A 107 4.34 2.98 16.65
N CYS A 108 3.52 3.93 17.10
CA CYS A 108 2.06 3.89 17.01
C CYS A 108 1.57 3.77 15.56
N LEU A 109 2.03 4.66 14.69
CA LEU A 109 1.67 4.66 13.26
C LEU A 109 2.14 3.38 12.56
N THR A 110 3.33 2.87 12.92
CA THR A 110 3.86 1.61 12.40
C THR A 110 3.00 0.43 12.82
N HIS A 111 2.58 0.36 14.11
CA HIS A 111 1.67 -0.66 14.60
C HIS A 111 0.37 -0.71 13.80
N GLN A 112 -0.29 0.44 13.69
CA GLN A 112 -1.57 0.56 12.98
C GLN A 112 -1.45 0.18 11.49
N MET A 113 -0.38 0.62 10.82
CA MET A 113 -0.09 0.22 9.44
C MET A 113 0.06 -1.29 9.30
N LEU A 114 0.79 -1.94 10.23
CA LEU A 114 1.00 -3.40 10.21
C LEU A 114 -0.29 -4.18 10.53
N CYS A 115 -1.14 -3.69 11.43
CA CYS A 115 -2.44 -4.28 11.72
C CYS A 115 -3.38 -4.21 10.51
N GLY A 116 -3.52 -3.03 9.90
CA GLY A 116 -4.31 -2.88 8.67
C GLY A 116 -3.79 -3.76 7.53
N LEU A 117 -2.45 -3.83 7.37
CA LEU A 117 -1.85 -4.69 6.36
C LEU A 117 -2.03 -6.19 6.67
N HIS A 118 -2.01 -6.57 7.96
CA HIS A 118 -2.31 -7.95 8.37
C HIS A 118 -3.76 -8.33 8.03
N ALA A 119 -4.73 -7.45 8.25
CA ALA A 119 -6.13 -7.67 7.87
C ALA A 119 -6.27 -7.87 6.35
N ILE A 120 -5.62 -7.02 5.53
CA ILE A 120 -5.59 -7.15 4.07
C ILE A 120 -5.02 -8.51 3.65
N HIS A 121 -3.88 -8.91 4.22
CA HIS A 121 -3.21 -10.17 3.91
C HIS A 121 -3.99 -11.40 4.40
N SER A 122 -4.70 -11.30 5.52
CA SER A 122 -5.57 -12.37 6.04
C SER A 122 -6.76 -12.60 5.13
N ALA A 123 -7.30 -11.56 4.51
CA ALA A 123 -8.34 -11.64 3.50
C ALA A 123 -7.83 -12.20 2.13
N GLY A 124 -6.55 -12.54 2.03
CA GLY A 124 -5.95 -13.05 0.79
C GLY A 124 -5.70 -11.97 -0.26
N ILE A 125 -5.58 -10.71 0.15
CA ILE A 125 -5.36 -9.56 -0.74
C ILE A 125 -3.92 -9.07 -0.58
N ILE A 126 -3.34 -8.56 -1.67
CA ILE A 126 -2.06 -7.86 -1.71
C ILE A 126 -2.35 -6.42 -2.14
N HIS A 127 -1.90 -5.42 -1.38
CA HIS A 127 -2.19 -3.99 -1.62
C HIS A 127 -1.45 -3.44 -2.85
N ARG A 128 -0.15 -3.74 -2.98
CA ARG A 128 0.72 -3.45 -4.14
C ARG A 128 1.13 -1.99 -4.35
N ASP A 129 0.59 -1.05 -3.61
CA ASP A 129 0.97 0.37 -3.70
C ASP A 129 1.04 1.04 -2.31
N LEU A 130 1.59 0.32 -1.32
CA LEU A 130 1.79 0.88 0.02
C LEU A 130 2.91 1.92 -0.03
N LYS A 131 2.56 3.17 0.37
CA LYS A 131 3.45 4.33 0.43
C LYS A 131 2.85 5.39 1.34
N PRO A 132 3.60 6.40 1.80
CA PRO A 132 3.07 7.43 2.69
C PRO A 132 1.84 8.18 2.14
N ASP A 133 1.73 8.38 0.81
CA ASP A 133 0.56 9.02 0.20
C ASP A 133 -0.74 8.21 0.40
N ASN A 134 -0.65 6.89 0.51
CA ASN A 134 -1.77 5.95 0.65
C ASN A 134 -2.03 5.54 2.11
N LEU A 135 -1.44 6.26 3.06
CA LEU A 135 -1.63 6.11 4.50
C LEU A 135 -2.22 7.41 5.03
N LEU A 136 -3.48 7.38 5.39
CA LEU A 136 -4.19 8.55 5.90
C LEU A 136 -4.00 8.64 7.42
N VAL A 137 -3.85 9.87 7.94
CA VAL A 137 -3.58 10.11 9.37
C VAL A 137 -4.51 11.21 9.89
N ALA A 138 -5.13 10.98 11.06
CA ALA A 138 -5.93 11.95 11.78
C ALA A 138 -5.10 12.69 12.85
N ASP A 139 -5.68 13.77 13.38
CA ASP A 139 -5.02 14.60 14.42
C ASP A 139 -4.73 13.81 15.72
N ASN A 140 -5.47 12.76 16.00
CA ASN A 140 -5.28 11.85 17.14
C ASN A 140 -4.29 10.71 16.85
N CYS A 141 -3.51 10.78 15.77
CA CYS A 141 -2.60 9.73 15.30
C CYS A 141 -3.30 8.42 14.85
N GLU A 142 -4.60 8.43 14.56
CA GLU A 142 -5.25 7.31 13.90
C GLU A 142 -4.75 7.18 12.46
N LEU A 143 -4.38 5.95 12.04
CA LEU A 143 -3.89 5.67 10.69
C LEU A 143 -4.83 4.71 9.96
N LYS A 144 -5.10 5.02 8.68
CA LYS A 144 -5.87 4.15 7.78
C LYS A 144 -5.20 3.97 6.43
N ILE A 145 -5.15 2.73 5.96
CA ILE A 145 -4.68 2.38 4.61
C ILE A 145 -5.79 2.69 3.61
N CYS A 146 -5.46 3.36 2.50
CA CYS A 146 -6.39 3.70 1.43
C CYS A 146 -5.84 3.34 0.04
N ASP A 147 -6.64 3.56 -1.01
CA ASP A 147 -6.32 3.36 -2.44
C ASP A 147 -6.02 1.90 -2.81
N PHE A 148 -7.08 1.10 -2.95
CA PHE A 148 -7.02 -0.30 -3.37
C PHE A 148 -7.09 -0.49 -4.91
N GLY A 149 -6.90 0.57 -5.68
CA GLY A 149 -6.96 0.53 -7.15
C GLY A 149 -5.92 -0.40 -7.81
N LEU A 150 -4.82 -0.69 -7.13
CA LEU A 150 -3.81 -1.66 -7.58
C LEU A 150 -3.86 -2.99 -6.82
N ALA A 151 -4.72 -3.14 -5.81
CA ALA A 151 -4.82 -4.34 -5.00
C ALA A 151 -5.30 -5.56 -5.81
N ARG A 152 -4.84 -6.75 -5.44
CA ARG A 152 -5.20 -8.02 -6.11
C ARG A 152 -5.33 -9.15 -5.11
N ALA A 153 -6.19 -10.12 -5.45
CA ALA A 153 -6.22 -11.39 -4.74
C ALA A 153 -4.88 -12.13 -4.91
N GLU A 154 -4.44 -12.77 -3.82
CA GLU A 154 -3.32 -13.70 -3.85
C GLU A 154 -3.71 -14.93 -4.67
N THR A 155 -3.04 -15.16 -5.81
CA THR A 155 -3.29 -16.33 -6.62
C THR A 155 -2.27 -17.42 -6.27
N THR A 156 -2.77 -18.63 -5.97
CA THR A 156 -1.94 -19.84 -5.74
C THR A 156 -1.13 -20.27 -6.97
N ARG A 157 -1.48 -19.74 -8.13
CA ARG A 157 -0.74 -19.91 -9.38
C ARG A 157 0.11 -18.66 -9.62
N GLY A 158 1.33 -18.64 -9.10
CA GLY A 158 2.30 -17.58 -9.30
C GLY A 158 2.69 -17.37 -10.76
N ARG A 159 1.79 -16.84 -11.59
CA ARG A 159 2.04 -16.55 -13.02
C ARG A 159 1.09 -15.44 -13.50
N ARG A 160 1.62 -14.29 -13.74
CA ARG A 160 1.72 -13.54 -15.00
C ARG A 160 2.05 -12.08 -14.72
N ARG A 161 3.18 -11.65 -15.28
CA ARG A 161 3.55 -10.26 -15.43
C ARG A 161 2.42 -9.48 -16.13
N ASN A 162 1.77 -8.56 -15.44
CA ASN A 162 1.10 -7.45 -16.09
C ASN A 162 2.09 -6.29 -16.20
N ARG A 163 2.82 -6.28 -17.32
CA ARG A 163 3.84 -5.27 -17.63
C ARG A 163 3.32 -3.83 -17.69
N LEU A 164 2.01 -3.63 -17.85
CA LEU A 164 1.43 -2.30 -18.11
C LEU A 164 1.21 -1.44 -16.85
N THR A 165 1.12 -2.05 -15.66
CA THR A 165 0.88 -1.31 -14.40
C THR A 165 2.16 -0.80 -13.74
N GLU A 166 3.32 -1.36 -14.11
CA GLU A 166 4.60 -1.13 -13.43
C GLU A 166 5.22 0.23 -13.76
N TYR A 167 4.80 0.88 -14.86
CA TYR A 167 5.46 2.09 -15.34
C TYR A 167 4.95 3.40 -14.71
N VAL A 168 3.77 3.42 -14.09
CA VAL A 168 3.11 4.68 -13.68
C VAL A 168 3.25 5.00 -12.18
N ALA A 169 3.51 4.02 -11.31
CA ALA A 169 3.58 4.23 -9.86
C ALA A 169 5.02 4.44 -9.35
N THR A 170 5.14 5.19 -8.27
CA THR A 170 6.40 5.46 -7.55
C THR A 170 7.15 4.17 -7.22
N ARG A 171 8.43 4.06 -7.57
CA ARG A 171 9.25 2.85 -7.41
C ARG A 171 9.94 2.76 -6.05
N TRP A 172 10.00 3.84 -5.32
CA TRP A 172 10.82 3.99 -4.11
C TRP A 172 10.50 3.00 -2.99
N TYR A 173 9.26 2.49 -2.96
CA TYR A 173 8.75 1.55 -1.97
C TYR A 173 8.65 0.11 -2.49
N ARG A 174 9.10 -0.15 -3.72
CA ARG A 174 8.99 -1.48 -4.33
C ARG A 174 10.09 -2.41 -3.86
N ALA A 175 9.67 -3.59 -3.47
CA ALA A 175 10.58 -4.68 -3.13
C ALA A 175 11.42 -5.13 -4.34
N PRO A 176 12.65 -5.61 -4.12
CA PRO A 176 13.54 -6.03 -5.22
C PRO A 176 12.95 -7.18 -6.04
N GLU A 177 12.23 -8.14 -5.43
CA GLU A 177 11.55 -9.23 -6.15
C GLU A 177 10.46 -8.73 -7.10
N VAL A 178 9.80 -7.61 -6.78
CA VAL A 178 8.79 -6.98 -7.66
C VAL A 178 9.43 -6.46 -8.93
N MET A 179 10.62 -5.86 -8.81
CA MET A 179 11.37 -5.36 -9.96
C MET A 179 11.92 -6.49 -10.82
N LEU A 180 12.09 -7.68 -10.25
CA LEU A 180 12.73 -8.82 -10.89
C LEU A 180 11.76 -9.92 -11.30
N SER A 181 10.48 -9.88 -10.96
CA SER A 181 9.41 -10.72 -11.54
C SER A 181 8.35 -11.34 -10.62
N ARG A 182 8.40 -11.19 -9.31
CA ARG A 182 7.41 -11.82 -8.41
C ARG A 182 6.69 -10.79 -7.54
N TYR A 183 5.39 -10.96 -7.41
CA TYR A 183 4.57 -10.19 -6.47
C TYR A 183 3.91 -11.15 -5.47
N GLY A 184 4.06 -10.85 -4.18
CA GLY A 184 3.43 -11.57 -3.09
C GLY A 184 3.21 -10.65 -1.89
N LYS A 185 2.61 -11.15 -0.83
CA LYS A 185 2.41 -10.41 0.45
C LYS A 185 3.70 -9.82 0.99
N ALA A 186 4.81 -10.51 0.83
CA ALA A 186 6.14 -10.03 1.26
C ALA A 186 6.53 -8.68 0.62
N ALA A 187 6.02 -8.36 -0.58
CA ALA A 187 6.29 -7.08 -1.21
C ALA A 187 5.67 -5.89 -0.45
N ASP A 188 4.46 -6.05 0.09
CA ASP A 188 3.84 -5.01 0.92
C ASP A 188 4.56 -4.85 2.27
N VAL A 189 5.10 -5.95 2.82
CA VAL A 189 5.93 -5.92 4.05
C VAL A 189 7.20 -5.10 3.81
N TRP A 190 7.87 -5.28 2.67
CA TRP A 190 9.00 -4.43 2.28
C TRP A 190 8.59 -2.96 2.19
N SER A 191 7.46 -2.67 1.54
CA SER A 191 6.94 -1.30 1.41
C SER A 191 6.70 -0.66 2.78
N SER A 192 6.16 -1.42 3.77
CA SER A 192 6.00 -0.95 5.15
C SER A 192 7.35 -0.64 5.82
N GLY A 193 8.40 -1.40 5.52
CA GLY A 193 9.77 -1.12 5.95
C GLY A 193 10.30 0.19 5.37
N CYS A 194 10.05 0.46 4.08
CA CYS A 194 10.42 1.74 3.46
C CYS A 194 9.68 2.93 4.10
N VAL A 195 8.40 2.75 4.45
CA VAL A 195 7.61 3.78 5.15
C VAL A 195 8.14 4.03 6.56
N LEU A 196 8.46 2.98 7.33
CA LEU A 196 9.10 3.11 8.64
C LEU A 196 10.43 3.88 8.54
N ALA A 197 11.27 3.51 7.57
CA ALA A 197 12.54 4.17 7.31
C ALA A 197 12.37 5.67 7.02
N GLU A 198 11.35 6.04 6.25
CA GLU A 198 11.04 7.43 5.91
C GLU A 198 10.53 8.22 7.12
N MET A 199 9.72 7.62 8.00
CA MET A 199 9.33 8.24 9.27
C MET A 199 10.55 8.49 10.18
N LEU A 200 11.48 7.52 10.27
CA LEU A 200 12.70 7.65 11.09
C LEU A 200 13.65 8.74 10.56
N GLY A 201 13.78 8.87 9.26
CA GLY A 201 14.79 9.73 8.62
C GLY A 201 14.26 10.99 7.95
N LYS A 202 12.94 11.18 7.86
CA LYS A 202 12.25 12.25 7.11
C LYS A 202 12.69 12.35 5.64
N ARG A 203 13.15 11.27 5.08
CA ARG A 203 13.60 11.18 3.70
C ARG A 203 13.34 9.79 3.14
N VAL A 204 13.05 9.74 1.86
CA VAL A 204 12.90 8.48 1.12
C VAL A 204 14.19 7.67 1.25
N LEU A 205 14.06 6.39 1.65
CA LEU A 205 15.23 5.52 1.86
C LEU A 205 15.90 5.14 0.54
N PHE A 206 15.13 4.82 -0.50
CA PHE A 206 15.61 4.35 -1.79
C PHE A 206 15.06 5.20 -2.95
N PRO A 207 15.60 6.43 -3.21
CA PRO A 207 15.05 7.37 -4.21
C PRO A 207 15.54 7.06 -5.64
N GLY A 208 15.26 5.86 -6.14
CA GLY A 208 15.70 5.42 -7.47
C GLY A 208 14.98 6.13 -8.61
N GLN A 209 15.73 6.59 -9.61
CA GLN A 209 15.21 7.25 -10.81
C GLN A 209 14.77 6.28 -11.91
N GLY A 210 15.27 5.03 -11.88
CA GLY A 210 14.97 3.95 -12.81
C GLY A 210 15.13 2.59 -12.15
N TYR A 211 14.84 1.49 -12.85
CA TYR A 211 14.90 0.14 -12.29
C TYR A 211 16.29 -0.23 -11.73
N VAL A 212 17.33 0.00 -12.52
CA VAL A 212 18.71 -0.33 -12.13
C VAL A 212 19.15 0.56 -10.97
N HIS A 213 18.90 1.87 -11.07
CA HIS A 213 19.23 2.81 -10.01
C HIS A 213 18.46 2.54 -8.71
N GLN A 214 17.21 2.06 -8.78
CA GLN A 214 16.46 1.65 -7.60
C GLN A 214 17.14 0.47 -6.88
N LEU A 215 17.58 -0.55 -7.62
CA LEU A 215 18.34 -1.68 -7.07
C LEU A 215 19.70 -1.22 -6.51
N ASP A 216 20.38 -0.31 -7.20
CA ASP A 216 21.65 0.26 -6.71
C ASP A 216 21.47 1.03 -5.39
N CYS A 217 20.40 1.82 -5.26
CA CYS A 217 20.04 2.49 -3.99
C CYS A 217 19.80 1.47 -2.87
N ILE A 218 19.11 0.36 -3.15
CA ILE A 218 18.87 -0.71 -2.18
C ILE A 218 20.18 -1.36 -1.76
N PHE A 219 21.03 -1.73 -2.73
CA PHE A 219 22.33 -2.38 -2.44
C PHE A 219 23.32 -1.44 -1.75
N ALA A 220 23.22 -0.14 -1.98
CA ALA A 220 24.06 0.84 -1.31
C ALA A 220 23.86 0.87 0.21
N ILE A 221 22.68 0.49 0.69
CA ILE A 221 22.34 0.48 2.12
C ILE A 221 22.33 -0.94 2.69
N LEU A 222 21.63 -1.86 2.03
CA LEU A 222 21.44 -3.23 2.54
C LEU A 222 22.60 -4.18 2.19
N GLY A 223 23.55 -3.73 1.37
CA GLY A 223 24.53 -4.61 0.76
C GLY A 223 23.97 -5.38 -0.42
N SER A 224 24.84 -6.10 -1.12
CA SER A 224 24.42 -7.01 -2.18
C SER A 224 23.82 -8.28 -1.57
N PRO A 225 22.71 -8.81 -2.13
CA PRO A 225 22.12 -10.05 -1.64
C PRO A 225 23.08 -11.24 -1.84
N THR A 226 23.06 -12.17 -0.89
CA THR A 226 23.80 -13.43 -0.98
C THR A 226 23.17 -14.36 -2.02
N ASP A 227 23.92 -15.38 -2.42
CA ASP A 227 23.41 -16.39 -3.35
C ASP A 227 22.18 -17.15 -2.80
N GLU A 228 22.15 -17.39 -1.48
CA GLU A 228 21.00 -18.00 -0.80
C GLU A 228 19.76 -17.09 -0.85
N GLU A 229 19.94 -15.79 -0.62
CA GLU A 229 18.85 -14.81 -0.68
C GLU A 229 18.30 -14.69 -2.11
N LEU A 230 19.16 -14.73 -3.10
CA LEU A 230 18.75 -14.70 -4.51
C LEU A 230 18.05 -16.00 -4.94
N ALA A 231 18.45 -17.14 -4.40
CA ALA A 231 17.84 -18.43 -4.75
C ALA A 231 16.37 -18.54 -4.29
N SER A 232 15.97 -17.85 -3.23
CA SER A 232 14.64 -17.94 -2.61
C SER A 232 13.51 -17.19 -3.33
N GLY A 233 13.79 -16.40 -4.38
CA GLY A 233 12.71 -15.56 -4.96
C GLY A 233 12.98 -15.03 -6.35
N TYR A 234 14.16 -15.28 -6.93
CA TYR A 234 14.58 -14.64 -8.17
C TYR A 234 14.83 -15.65 -9.30
N SER A 235 14.61 -15.23 -10.54
CA SER A 235 14.95 -16.07 -11.69
C SER A 235 16.45 -16.06 -11.97
N VAL A 236 17.00 -17.15 -12.52
CA VAL A 236 18.42 -17.22 -12.92
C VAL A 236 18.82 -16.03 -13.79
N LYS A 237 17.98 -15.66 -14.76
CA LYS A 237 18.21 -14.48 -15.63
C LYS A 237 18.28 -13.16 -14.85
N SER A 238 17.46 -13.01 -13.81
CA SER A 238 17.49 -11.83 -12.96
C SER A 238 18.74 -11.76 -12.11
N ILE A 239 19.18 -12.89 -11.58
CA ILE A 239 20.42 -13.04 -10.80
C ILE A 239 21.64 -12.67 -11.66
N ASP A 240 21.74 -13.25 -12.85
CA ASP A 240 22.82 -12.97 -13.80
C ASP A 240 22.86 -11.48 -14.20
N TYR A 241 21.68 -10.88 -14.40
CA TYR A 241 21.57 -9.48 -14.72
C TYR A 241 22.09 -8.59 -13.57
N ILE A 242 21.63 -8.85 -12.34
CA ILE A 242 22.07 -8.10 -11.15
C ILE A 242 23.60 -8.16 -11.01
N ARG A 243 24.18 -9.38 -11.09
CA ARG A 243 25.64 -9.59 -10.94
C ARG A 243 26.48 -8.87 -12.00
N LYS A 244 25.91 -8.72 -13.22
CA LYS A 244 26.61 -8.03 -14.32
C LYS A 244 26.53 -6.52 -14.24
N VAL A 245 25.45 -5.99 -13.68
CA VAL A 245 25.10 -4.55 -13.79
C VAL A 245 25.40 -3.78 -12.50
N LEU A 246 25.30 -4.45 -11.34
CA LEU A 246 25.45 -3.78 -10.04
C LEU A 246 26.75 -4.18 -9.35
N PRO A 247 27.46 -3.20 -8.72
CA PRO A 247 28.66 -3.49 -7.95
C PRO A 247 28.30 -4.26 -6.67
N VAL A 248 29.24 -5.10 -6.21
CA VAL A 248 29.14 -5.75 -4.90
C VAL A 248 29.33 -4.70 -3.82
N ARG A 249 28.40 -4.65 -2.86
CA ARG A 249 28.40 -3.70 -1.74
C ARG A 249 28.25 -4.41 -0.41
N GLN A 250 28.82 -3.83 0.64
CA GLN A 250 28.61 -4.28 2.01
C GLN A 250 27.39 -3.56 2.60
N LYS A 251 26.66 -4.23 3.51
CA LYS A 251 25.57 -3.65 4.25
C LYS A 251 26.06 -2.55 5.18
N LEU A 252 25.42 -1.40 5.14
CA LEU A 252 25.66 -0.34 6.12
C LEU A 252 24.97 -0.68 7.45
N PRO A 253 25.62 -0.46 8.58
CA PRO A 253 24.97 -0.55 9.89
C PRO A 253 23.81 0.46 9.97
N TRP A 254 22.65 0.02 10.42
CA TRP A 254 21.49 0.91 10.56
C TRP A 254 21.73 2.12 11.46
N ARG A 255 22.65 2.00 12.42
CA ARG A 255 23.09 3.12 13.27
C ARG A 255 23.79 4.25 12.53
N GLU A 256 24.44 3.95 11.42
CA GLU A 256 25.05 4.97 10.56
C GLU A 256 24.00 5.68 9.71
N VAL A 257 22.94 4.95 9.28
CA VAL A 257 21.83 5.49 8.49
C VAL A 257 20.86 6.30 9.35
N TYR A 258 20.57 5.82 10.57
CA TYR A 258 19.62 6.40 11.54
C TYR A 258 20.24 6.47 12.95
N PRO A 259 21.16 7.43 13.23
CA PRO A 259 21.88 7.50 14.49
C PRO A 259 21.00 7.68 15.73
N HIS A 260 19.84 8.33 15.55
CA HIS A 260 18.91 8.68 16.63
C HIS A 260 17.76 7.69 16.84
N ALA A 261 17.63 6.69 15.97
CA ALA A 261 16.56 5.70 16.08
C ALA A 261 16.79 4.72 17.24
N SER A 262 15.71 4.22 17.85
CA SER A 262 15.79 3.22 18.90
C SER A 262 16.29 1.88 18.36
N GLN A 263 16.97 1.07 19.22
CA GLN A 263 17.44 -0.24 18.79
C GLN A 263 16.29 -1.16 18.34
N ALA A 264 15.12 -1.03 18.98
CA ALA A 264 13.94 -1.81 18.63
C ALA A 264 13.37 -1.42 17.26
N SER A 265 13.36 -0.11 16.91
CA SER A 265 12.93 0.32 15.58
C SER A 265 13.89 -0.17 14.49
N LEU A 266 15.20 -0.16 14.74
CA LEU A 266 16.20 -0.66 13.80
C LEU A 266 16.13 -2.17 13.60
N ASP A 267 15.82 -2.96 14.65
CA ASP A 267 15.62 -4.40 14.55
C ASP A 267 14.37 -4.73 13.69
N LEU A 268 13.25 -4.02 13.93
CA LEU A 268 12.06 -4.19 13.09
C LEU A 268 12.35 -3.82 11.62
N LEU A 269 13.04 -2.68 11.41
CA LEU A 269 13.41 -2.22 10.07
C LEU A 269 14.23 -3.26 9.31
N ASP A 270 15.22 -3.88 9.98
CA ASP A 270 16.06 -4.92 9.39
C ASP A 270 15.26 -6.15 8.95
N ARG A 271 14.30 -6.58 9.77
CA ARG A 271 13.41 -7.71 9.48
C ARG A 271 12.41 -7.43 8.35
N LEU A 272 11.93 -6.18 8.24
CA LEU A 272 11.03 -5.75 7.17
C LEU A 272 11.76 -5.66 5.82
N LEU A 273 13.03 -5.20 5.82
CA LEU A 273 13.84 -4.98 4.62
C LEU A 273 14.82 -6.13 4.36
N THR A 274 14.39 -7.37 4.55
CA THR A 274 15.16 -8.58 4.24
C THR A 274 14.97 -8.96 2.77
N PHE A 275 16.06 -9.27 2.04
CA PHE A 275 16.01 -9.66 0.62
C PHE A 275 15.21 -10.94 0.39
N SER A 276 15.49 -12.00 1.17
CA SER A 276 14.78 -13.27 1.08
C SER A 276 13.30 -13.09 1.45
N THR A 277 12.40 -13.36 0.51
CA THR A 277 10.94 -13.29 0.72
C THR A 277 10.47 -14.26 1.80
N ASP A 278 11.13 -15.41 1.94
CA ASP A 278 10.78 -16.47 2.88
C ASP A 278 11.30 -16.17 4.30
N ARG A 279 12.38 -15.38 4.42
CA ARG A 279 12.95 -14.93 5.71
C ARG A 279 12.41 -13.57 6.15
N ARG A 280 11.77 -12.80 5.23
CA ARG A 280 11.16 -11.52 5.58
C ARG A 280 10.04 -11.74 6.57
N ILE A 281 10.03 -10.95 7.64
CA ILE A 281 9.01 -11.05 8.71
C ILE A 281 7.61 -10.99 8.14
N SER A 282 6.66 -11.76 8.68
CA SER A 282 5.25 -11.67 8.30
C SER A 282 4.61 -10.42 8.91
N THR A 283 3.48 -9.94 8.34
CA THR A 283 2.73 -8.82 8.94
C THR A 283 2.28 -9.13 10.36
N GLY A 284 1.87 -10.39 10.63
CA GLY A 284 1.46 -10.84 11.94
C GLY A 284 2.59 -10.81 12.97
N ASP A 285 3.78 -11.26 12.61
CA ASP A 285 4.94 -11.21 13.50
C ASP A 285 5.47 -9.79 13.67
N ALA A 286 5.44 -8.99 12.62
CA ALA A 286 5.84 -7.59 12.65
C ALA A 286 4.95 -6.76 13.59
N ALA A 287 3.63 -6.97 13.58
CA ALA A 287 2.70 -6.28 14.48
C ALA A 287 2.86 -6.71 15.98
N ARG A 288 3.48 -7.86 16.24
CA ARG A 288 3.85 -8.32 17.59
C ARG A 288 5.28 -8.02 17.98
N HIS A 289 6.05 -7.35 17.11
CA HIS A 289 7.45 -7.03 17.36
C HIS A 289 7.63 -6.09 18.56
N ALA A 290 8.73 -6.24 19.29
CA ALA A 290 9.02 -5.49 20.53
C ALA A 290 8.89 -3.96 20.37
N TYR A 291 9.17 -3.42 19.18
CA TYR A 291 9.04 -1.98 18.89
C TYR A 291 7.59 -1.48 18.93
N VAL A 292 6.63 -2.31 18.53
CA VAL A 292 5.24 -1.89 18.30
C VAL A 292 4.22 -2.59 19.22
N ARG A 293 4.58 -3.68 19.87
CA ARG A 293 3.64 -4.54 20.63
C ARG A 293 2.91 -3.83 21.78
N GLY A 294 3.50 -2.77 22.37
CA GLY A 294 2.86 -2.01 23.45
C GLY A 294 1.51 -1.41 23.06
N TRP A 295 1.32 -1.12 21.78
CA TRP A 295 0.06 -0.57 21.26
C TRP A 295 -1.04 -1.61 21.06
N ALA A 296 -0.71 -2.91 21.00
CA ALA A 296 -1.69 -3.99 20.88
C ALA A 296 -2.60 -4.10 22.11
N ASP A 297 -2.05 -3.84 23.31
CA ASP A 297 -2.79 -3.88 24.56
C ASP A 297 -3.74 -2.68 24.72
N GLU A 298 -3.39 -1.53 24.09
CA GLU A 298 -4.20 -0.32 24.11
C GLU A 298 -5.36 -0.35 23.11
N ASN A 299 -5.25 -1.14 22.03
CA ASN A 299 -6.30 -1.29 21.02
C ASN A 299 -6.45 -2.75 20.54
N PRO A 300 -7.02 -3.65 21.36
CA PRO A 300 -7.19 -5.07 21.01
C PRO A 300 -8.01 -5.28 19.74
N GLN A 301 -8.96 -4.40 19.45
CA GLN A 301 -9.84 -4.49 18.28
C GLN A 301 -9.08 -4.40 16.96
N SER A 302 -7.93 -3.71 16.92
CA SER A 302 -7.11 -3.59 15.71
C SER A 302 -6.50 -4.93 15.26
N TRP A 303 -6.39 -5.90 16.16
CA TRP A 303 -5.83 -7.22 15.88
C TRP A 303 -6.89 -8.28 15.60
N GLU A 304 -8.03 -8.24 16.32
CA GLU A 304 -9.07 -9.26 16.28
C GLU A 304 -9.98 -9.17 15.05
N GLN A 305 -10.08 -8.01 14.42
CA GLN A 305 -10.96 -7.75 13.27
C GLN A 305 -10.41 -8.28 11.92
N ALA A 306 -9.32 -9.06 11.91
CA ALA A 306 -8.83 -9.66 10.69
C ALA A 306 -9.89 -10.62 10.13
N SER A 307 -10.52 -10.22 9.01
CA SER A 307 -11.54 -10.99 8.32
C SER A 307 -11.06 -12.41 8.02
N SER A 308 -11.79 -13.41 8.48
CA SER A 308 -11.57 -14.83 8.13
C SER A 308 -12.08 -15.17 6.72
N GLN A 309 -12.80 -14.25 6.07
CA GLN A 309 -13.39 -14.47 4.75
C GLN A 309 -12.48 -13.94 3.65
N ARG A 310 -12.11 -14.83 2.72
CA ARG A 310 -11.39 -14.42 1.50
C ARG A 310 -12.29 -13.57 0.60
N VAL A 311 -11.78 -12.43 0.17
CA VAL A 311 -12.47 -11.57 -0.81
C VAL A 311 -12.27 -12.17 -2.20
N PHE A 312 -13.36 -12.41 -2.92
CA PHE A 312 -13.31 -12.83 -4.30
C PHE A 312 -13.06 -11.61 -5.19
N VAL A 313 -11.80 -11.45 -5.62
CA VAL A 313 -11.40 -10.48 -6.64
C VAL A 313 -11.16 -11.27 -7.93
N GLU A 314 -11.87 -10.94 -9.01
CA GLU A 314 -11.71 -11.61 -10.31
C GLU A 314 -10.26 -11.57 -10.78
N SER A 315 -9.71 -12.74 -11.13
CA SER A 315 -8.37 -12.84 -11.71
C SER A 315 -8.38 -12.25 -13.13
N GLU A 316 -7.29 -11.60 -13.53
CA GLU A 316 -7.16 -10.96 -14.86
C GLU A 316 -7.29 -11.92 -16.06
N GLY A 317 -7.57 -13.20 -15.83
CA GLY A 317 -7.66 -14.26 -16.83
C GLY A 317 -9.05 -14.66 -17.27
N ASP A 318 -10.12 -14.24 -16.57
CA ASP A 318 -11.48 -14.76 -16.79
C ASP A 318 -12.36 -13.91 -17.72
N VAL A 319 -11.77 -13.04 -18.54
CA VAL A 319 -12.53 -12.23 -19.51
C VAL A 319 -12.16 -12.61 -20.93
N SER A 320 -12.58 -13.80 -21.33
CA SER A 320 -13.10 -14.06 -22.67
C SER A 320 -14.64 -14.08 -22.54
N ASP A 321 -15.33 -13.14 -23.14
CA ASP A 321 -16.79 -13.12 -23.33
C ASP A 321 -17.70 -12.77 -22.13
N ALA A 322 -17.42 -11.74 -21.38
CA ALA A 322 -18.49 -11.09 -20.64
C ALA A 322 -18.38 -9.58 -20.81
N THR A 323 -19.17 -9.03 -21.70
CA THR A 323 -19.73 -7.68 -21.58
C THR A 323 -20.29 -7.59 -20.18
N ALA A 324 -19.49 -7.07 -19.24
CA ALA A 324 -19.89 -6.87 -17.85
C ALA A 324 -21.04 -5.87 -17.86
N ARG A 325 -22.27 -6.36 -17.92
CA ARG A 325 -23.47 -5.62 -17.54
C ARG A 325 -23.31 -5.37 -16.05
N CYS A 326 -22.90 -4.17 -15.70
CA CYS A 326 -23.06 -3.65 -14.34
C CYS A 326 -24.54 -3.54 -14.07
N GLU A 327 -25.16 -4.60 -13.58
CA GLU A 327 -26.46 -4.56 -12.94
C GLU A 327 -26.25 -4.02 -11.53
N TYR A 328 -26.38 -2.71 -11.40
CA TYR A 328 -26.61 -2.05 -10.13
C TYR A 328 -28.14 -1.86 -10.02
N HIS A 329 -28.78 -2.64 -9.17
CA HIS A 329 -30.06 -2.33 -8.59
C HIS A 329 -29.92 -1.42 -7.38
#